data_b759a3b1ec2833c01bc216c16e669473
#
_entry.id   b759a3b1ec2833c01bc216c16e669473
#
_cell.length_a   1.000
_cell.length_b   1.000
_cell.length_c   1.000
_cell.angle_alpha   90.00
_cell.angle_beta   90.00
_cell.angle_gamma   90.00
#
_symmetry.space_group_name_H-M   'P 1'
#
loop_
_entity.id
_entity.type
_entity.pdbx_description
1 polymer ?
#
loop_
_entity_poly.entity_id
_entity_poly.type
_entity_poly.pdbx_seq_one_letter_code
_entity_poly.pdbx_strand_id
1 'polypeptide(L)'
;MSDFENKVAFITGAAHGQGRATALALAKEGADIVAFDVAKKIEYPAYSFGTSDELKRLKEEVEALGRRCLIAAGDVRDDKSVTDAVDRAIAEFGKIDILFNNAGICAYATVDKMTDEEWDAMIDINLKGPFIVTRRVVPHMMEAKSGVIINNSSVMGLRGGNRLSH
;
A
#
# COMPACT_ATOMS: atom_id res chain seq x y z
N MET A 1 -23.38 14.92 1.87
CA MET A 1 -22.81 13.83 1.04
C MET A 1 -21.35 13.77 1.39
N SER A 2 -20.84 12.61 1.66
CA SER A 2 -19.42 12.42 1.93
C SER A 2 -18.65 12.56 0.61
N ASP A 3 -17.47 13.19 0.64
CA ASP A 3 -16.66 13.47 -0.56
C ASP A 3 -16.12 12.19 -1.24
N PHE A 4 -16.15 11.06 -0.53
CA PHE A 4 -15.62 9.78 -1.00
C PHE A 4 -16.70 8.72 -1.29
N GLU A 5 -17.98 9.10 -1.26
CA GLU A 5 -19.07 8.19 -1.62
C GLU A 5 -18.87 7.63 -3.03
N ASN A 6 -19.01 6.31 -3.17
CA ASN A 6 -18.77 5.59 -4.43
C ASN A 6 -17.32 5.66 -4.96
N LYS A 7 -16.33 6.05 -4.16
CA LYS A 7 -14.93 5.96 -4.50
C LYS A 7 -14.35 4.61 -4.06
N VAL A 8 -13.33 4.15 -4.77
CA VAL A 8 -12.58 2.92 -4.45
C VAL A 8 -11.13 3.31 -4.20
N ALA A 9 -10.63 3.00 -3.01
CA ALA A 9 -9.26 3.27 -2.62
C ALA A 9 -8.44 1.98 -2.54
N PHE A 10 -7.40 1.88 -3.35
CA PHE A 10 -6.38 0.83 -3.29
C PHE A 10 -5.23 1.31 -2.39
N ILE A 11 -4.98 0.60 -1.30
CA ILE A 11 -4.02 1.01 -0.27
C ILE A 11 -3.01 -0.10 -0.07
N THR A 12 -1.71 0.19 -0.26
CA THR A 12 -0.62 -0.74 0.04
C THR A 12 -0.12 -0.57 1.48
N GLY A 13 0.32 -1.66 2.11
CA GLY A 13 0.69 -1.64 3.53
C GLY A 13 -0.51 -1.37 4.44
N ALA A 14 -1.66 -1.96 4.10
CA ALA A 14 -2.95 -1.63 4.70
C ALA A 14 -3.25 -2.34 6.02
N ALA A 15 -2.50 -3.39 6.39
CA ALA A 15 -2.81 -4.22 7.55
C ALA A 15 -2.67 -3.46 8.88
N HIS A 16 -1.75 -2.51 8.97
CA HIS A 16 -1.47 -1.76 10.20
C HIS A 16 -1.01 -0.32 9.94
N GLY A 17 -0.70 0.43 11.01
CA GLY A 17 -0.11 1.76 10.93
C GLY A 17 -0.92 2.76 10.12
N GLN A 18 -0.22 3.55 9.29
CA GLN A 18 -0.84 4.62 8.49
C GLN A 18 -1.78 4.08 7.42
N GLY A 19 -1.42 2.96 6.76
CA GLY A 19 -2.27 2.36 5.73
C GLY A 19 -3.64 1.97 6.30
N ARG A 20 -3.65 1.29 7.44
CA ARG A 20 -4.89 0.92 8.15
C ARG A 20 -5.71 2.14 8.60
N ALA A 21 -5.05 3.13 9.19
CA ALA A 21 -5.73 4.34 9.63
C ALA A 21 -6.37 5.09 8.46
N THR A 22 -5.67 5.19 7.32
CA THR A 22 -6.18 5.80 6.08
C THR A 22 -7.36 5.00 5.52
N ALA A 23 -7.27 3.66 5.50
CA ALA A 23 -8.37 2.81 5.04
C ALA A 23 -9.65 3.06 5.83
N LEU A 24 -9.56 3.08 7.16
CA LEU A 24 -10.71 3.36 8.03
C LEU A 24 -11.24 4.78 7.89
N ALA A 25 -10.35 5.77 7.72
CA ALA A 25 -10.76 7.16 7.51
C ALA A 25 -11.53 7.31 6.20
N LEU A 26 -11.03 6.76 5.09
CA LEU A 26 -11.70 6.80 3.79
C LEU A 26 -13.02 6.01 3.81
N ALA A 27 -13.06 4.87 4.49
CA ALA A 27 -14.30 4.09 4.65
C ALA A 27 -15.37 4.87 5.42
N LYS A 28 -15.02 5.58 6.50
CA LYS A 28 -15.93 6.47 7.24
C LYS A 28 -16.51 7.58 6.35
N GLU A 29 -15.74 8.04 5.38
CA GLU A 29 -16.13 9.04 4.40
C GLU A 29 -16.77 8.42 3.13
N GLY A 30 -17.13 7.15 3.14
CA GLY A 30 -17.94 6.51 2.11
C GLY A 30 -17.18 5.76 1.01
N ALA A 31 -15.86 5.63 1.10
CA ALA A 31 -15.10 4.84 0.13
C ALA A 31 -15.17 3.34 0.38
N ASP A 32 -15.16 2.55 -0.70
CA ASP A 32 -14.85 1.13 -0.66
C ASP A 32 -13.32 0.94 -0.66
N ILE A 33 -12.82 -0.12 -0.03
CA ILE A 33 -11.39 -0.31 0.25
C ILE A 33 -10.85 -1.57 -0.41
N VAL A 34 -9.70 -1.44 -1.06
CA VAL A 34 -8.82 -2.56 -1.44
C VAL A 34 -7.59 -2.49 -0.54
N ALA A 35 -7.51 -3.39 0.41
CA ALA A 35 -6.43 -3.47 1.39
C ALA A 35 -5.38 -4.50 0.93
N PHE A 36 -4.26 -4.01 0.40
CA PHE A 36 -3.13 -4.83 -0.03
C PHE A 36 -2.00 -4.76 0.99
N ASP A 37 -1.51 -5.91 1.42
CA ASP A 37 -0.40 -6.01 2.38
C ASP A 37 0.37 -7.29 2.18
N VAL A 38 1.67 -7.29 2.51
CA VAL A 38 2.49 -8.50 2.44
C VAL A 38 1.98 -9.60 3.35
N ALA A 39 1.37 -9.23 4.47
CA ALA A 39 0.68 -10.10 5.44
C ALA A 39 1.51 -11.30 5.92
N LYS A 40 2.83 -11.19 5.88
CA LYS A 40 3.80 -12.18 6.32
C LYS A 40 5.09 -11.50 6.79
N LYS A 41 5.87 -12.22 7.59
CA LYS A 41 7.22 -11.79 7.95
C LYS A 41 8.09 -11.74 6.70
N ILE A 42 8.88 -10.68 6.55
CA ILE A 42 9.99 -10.59 5.60
C ILE A 42 11.31 -10.60 6.37
N GLU A 43 12.40 -10.98 5.70
CA GLU A 43 13.68 -11.20 6.40
C GLU A 43 14.30 -9.90 6.89
N TYR A 44 14.22 -8.85 6.10
CA TYR A 44 14.78 -7.54 6.40
C TYR A 44 13.76 -6.41 6.12
N PRO A 45 13.67 -5.45 7.04
CA PRO A 45 14.28 -5.36 8.38
C PRO A 45 13.61 -6.28 9.41
N ALA A 46 14.30 -6.54 10.52
CA ALA A 46 13.86 -7.48 11.56
C ALA A 46 12.86 -6.83 12.54
N TYR A 47 11.69 -6.39 12.05
CA TYR A 47 10.56 -5.96 12.88
C TYR A 47 9.25 -6.60 12.41
N SER A 48 8.16 -6.37 13.15
CA SER A 48 6.86 -6.96 12.82
C SER A 48 6.21 -6.25 11.63
N PHE A 49 5.73 -7.03 10.69
CA PHE A 49 4.92 -6.59 9.56
C PHE A 49 3.44 -6.90 9.79
N GLY A 50 2.61 -6.39 8.91
CA GLY A 50 1.18 -6.72 8.90
C GLY A 50 0.95 -8.23 8.80
N THR A 51 -0.13 -8.69 9.40
CA THR A 51 -0.53 -10.09 9.42
C THR A 51 -1.84 -10.30 8.67
N SER A 52 -2.09 -11.55 8.27
CA SER A 52 -3.37 -11.92 7.65
C SER A 52 -4.56 -11.67 8.59
N ASP A 53 -4.37 -11.80 9.89
CA ASP A 53 -5.44 -11.55 10.86
C ASP A 53 -5.73 -10.05 11.04
N GLU A 54 -4.71 -9.20 10.92
CA GLU A 54 -4.90 -7.75 10.89
C GLU A 54 -5.65 -7.30 9.62
N LEU A 55 -5.36 -7.89 8.45
CA LEU A 55 -6.14 -7.64 7.24
C LEU A 55 -7.60 -8.07 7.39
N LYS A 56 -7.87 -9.24 7.97
CA LYS A 56 -9.23 -9.71 8.22
C LYS A 56 -9.99 -8.77 9.17
N ARG A 57 -9.33 -8.35 10.25
CA ARG A 57 -9.90 -7.38 11.21
C ARG A 57 -10.19 -6.04 10.54
N LEU A 58 -9.27 -5.53 9.71
CA LEU A 58 -9.54 -4.32 8.92
C LEU A 58 -10.76 -4.48 8.03
N LYS A 59 -10.91 -5.62 7.36
CA LYS A 59 -12.09 -5.91 6.54
C LYS A 59 -13.37 -5.84 7.36
N GLU A 60 -13.42 -6.53 8.49
CA GLU A 60 -14.59 -6.52 9.39
C GLU A 60 -14.96 -5.10 9.85
N GLU A 61 -13.95 -4.28 10.19
CA GLU A 61 -14.17 -2.90 10.61
C GLU A 61 -14.68 -2.00 9.47
N VAL A 62 -14.17 -2.17 8.24
CA VAL A 62 -14.67 -1.45 7.06
C VAL A 62 -16.11 -1.87 6.73
N GLU A 63 -16.39 -3.17 6.79
CA GLU A 63 -17.75 -3.70 6.55
C GLU A 63 -18.74 -3.25 7.61
N ALA A 64 -18.33 -3.11 8.87
CA ALA A 64 -19.15 -2.53 9.95
C ALA A 64 -19.50 -1.05 9.72
N LEU A 65 -18.72 -0.33 8.89
CA LEU A 65 -19.05 1.03 8.44
C LEU A 65 -19.98 1.05 7.21
N GLY A 66 -20.46 -0.12 6.76
CA GLY A 66 -21.34 -0.25 5.60
C GLY A 66 -20.59 -0.13 4.25
N ARG A 67 -19.27 -0.29 4.24
CA ARG A 67 -18.46 -0.24 3.01
C ARG A 67 -17.92 -1.62 2.65
N ARG A 68 -17.62 -1.83 1.37
CA ARG A 68 -17.00 -3.08 0.90
C ARG A 68 -15.51 -3.04 1.11
N CYS A 69 -14.92 -4.19 1.45
CA CYS A 69 -13.48 -4.32 1.61
C CYS A 69 -12.95 -5.59 0.95
N LEU A 70 -12.14 -5.43 -0.09
CA LEU A 70 -11.34 -6.50 -0.68
C LEU A 70 -9.99 -6.56 0.01
N ILE A 71 -9.66 -7.69 0.61
CA ILE A 71 -8.30 -7.92 1.14
C ILE A 71 -7.47 -8.75 0.15
N ALA A 72 -6.22 -8.38 -0.02
CA ALA A 72 -5.27 -9.08 -0.86
C ALA A 72 -3.90 -9.17 -0.17
N ALA A 73 -3.46 -10.40 0.08
CA ALA A 73 -2.11 -10.65 0.57
C ALA A 73 -1.14 -10.73 -0.61
N GLY A 74 -0.09 -9.89 -0.61
CA GLY A 74 0.89 -9.85 -1.68
C GLY A 74 2.03 -8.88 -1.40
N ASP A 75 3.13 -9.06 -2.08
CA ASP A 75 4.33 -8.22 -1.97
C ASP A 75 4.34 -7.19 -3.09
N VAL A 76 4.57 -5.91 -2.77
CA VAL A 76 4.67 -4.83 -3.77
C VAL A 76 5.81 -5.03 -4.76
N ARG A 77 6.80 -5.85 -4.42
CA ARG A 77 7.92 -6.23 -5.30
C ARG A 77 7.53 -7.27 -6.33
N ASP A 78 6.48 -8.04 -6.08
CA ASP A 78 6.02 -9.12 -6.98
C ASP A 78 4.92 -8.62 -7.91
N ASP A 79 5.31 -8.41 -9.17
CA ASP A 79 4.42 -7.92 -10.23
C ASP A 79 3.17 -8.80 -10.42
N LYS A 80 3.30 -10.12 -10.21
CA LYS A 80 2.17 -11.03 -10.32
C LYS A 80 1.16 -10.81 -9.21
N SER A 81 1.60 -10.75 -7.96
CA SER A 81 0.67 -10.54 -6.82
C SER A 81 -0.01 -9.17 -6.88
N VAL A 82 0.69 -8.15 -7.37
CA VAL A 82 0.10 -6.83 -7.61
C VAL A 82 -0.93 -6.88 -8.73
N THR A 83 -0.61 -7.54 -9.86
CA THR A 83 -1.55 -7.71 -10.98
C THR A 83 -2.81 -8.43 -10.53
N ASP A 84 -2.66 -9.58 -9.86
CA ASP A 84 -3.79 -10.37 -9.36
C ASP A 84 -4.70 -9.55 -8.41
N ALA A 85 -4.10 -8.69 -7.57
CA ALA A 85 -4.85 -7.82 -6.65
C ALA A 85 -5.60 -6.70 -7.39
N VAL A 86 -4.98 -6.05 -8.38
CA VAL A 86 -5.60 -5.02 -9.21
C VAL A 86 -6.74 -5.61 -10.05
N ASP A 87 -6.52 -6.75 -10.70
CA ASP A 87 -7.53 -7.42 -11.52
C ASP A 87 -8.76 -7.80 -10.68
N ARG A 88 -8.55 -8.31 -9.46
CA ARG A 88 -9.63 -8.59 -8.51
C ARG A 88 -10.37 -7.33 -8.08
N ALA A 89 -9.65 -6.23 -7.84
CA ALA A 89 -10.26 -4.95 -7.49
C ALA A 89 -11.14 -4.42 -8.62
N ILE A 90 -10.66 -4.49 -9.86
CA ILE A 90 -11.44 -4.07 -11.04
C ILE A 90 -12.64 -4.99 -11.25
N ALA A 91 -12.48 -6.31 -11.11
CA ALA A 91 -13.59 -7.25 -11.24
C ALA A 91 -14.68 -7.02 -10.19
N GLU A 92 -14.31 -6.67 -8.94
CA GLU A 92 -15.26 -6.50 -7.84
C GLU A 92 -15.90 -5.10 -7.80
N PHE A 93 -15.11 -4.06 -8.05
CA PHE A 93 -15.57 -2.65 -7.88
C PHE A 93 -15.76 -1.92 -9.20
N GLY A 94 -15.23 -2.44 -10.31
CA GLY A 94 -15.29 -1.81 -11.65
C GLY A 94 -14.29 -0.67 -11.85
N LYS A 95 -13.57 -0.23 -10.81
CA LYS A 95 -12.66 0.92 -10.85
C LYS A 95 -11.71 0.99 -9.66
N ILE A 96 -10.69 1.83 -9.78
CA ILE A 96 -9.86 2.31 -8.68
C ILE A 96 -9.75 3.84 -8.83
N ASP A 97 -10.33 4.59 -7.91
CA ASP A 97 -10.31 6.07 -7.93
C ASP A 97 -9.08 6.65 -7.21
N ILE A 98 -8.60 5.97 -6.17
CA ILE A 98 -7.49 6.44 -5.33
C ILE A 98 -6.49 5.29 -5.19
N LEU A 99 -5.23 5.58 -5.50
CA LEU A 99 -4.09 4.73 -5.15
C LEU A 99 -3.29 5.39 -4.04
N PHE A 100 -3.16 4.74 -2.90
CA PHE A 100 -2.26 5.14 -1.84
C PHE A 100 -1.09 4.17 -1.73
N ASN A 101 0.04 4.53 -2.33
CA ASN A 101 1.31 3.84 -2.19
C ASN A 101 1.90 4.17 -0.81
N ASN A 102 1.63 3.30 0.17
CA ASN A 102 2.04 3.48 1.56
C ASN A 102 2.92 2.35 2.06
N ALA A 103 2.91 1.18 1.44
CA ALA A 103 3.81 0.09 1.80
C ALA A 103 5.26 0.58 1.76
N GLY A 104 5.99 0.37 2.86
CA GLY A 104 7.36 0.79 2.98
C GLY A 104 8.04 0.21 4.21
N ILE A 105 9.36 0.22 4.18
CA ILE A 105 10.22 -0.20 5.29
C ILE A 105 11.18 0.92 5.66
N CYS A 106 11.70 0.86 6.88
CA CYS A 106 12.78 1.74 7.34
C CYS A 106 13.81 0.91 8.11
N ALA A 107 15.07 1.08 7.80
CA ALA A 107 16.17 0.45 8.49
C ALA A 107 17.36 1.41 8.59
N TYR A 108 18.33 1.08 9.42
CA TYR A 108 19.45 1.97 9.72
C TYR A 108 20.79 1.25 9.48
N ALA A 109 21.54 1.71 8.50
CA ALA A 109 22.91 1.25 8.23
C ALA A 109 23.80 2.43 7.83
N THR A 110 25.08 2.39 8.21
CA THR A 110 26.07 3.32 7.67
C THR A 110 26.49 2.84 6.27
N VAL A 111 26.79 3.77 5.36
CA VAL A 111 27.06 3.43 3.95
C VAL A 111 28.23 2.45 3.80
N ASP A 112 29.23 2.53 4.67
CA ASP A 112 30.42 1.67 4.68
C ASP A 112 30.18 0.24 5.19
N LYS A 113 29.02 -0.01 5.84
CA LYS A 113 28.64 -1.30 6.41
C LYS A 113 27.34 -1.86 5.85
N MET A 114 26.66 -1.09 5.01
CA MET A 114 25.42 -1.51 4.37
C MET A 114 25.69 -2.64 3.40
N THR A 115 24.94 -3.73 3.48
CA THR A 115 25.02 -4.81 2.51
C THR A 115 24.17 -4.53 1.28
N ASP A 116 24.45 -5.24 0.18
CA ASP A 116 23.66 -5.13 -1.05
C ASP A 116 22.20 -5.53 -0.79
N GLU A 117 21.97 -6.55 0.05
CA GLU A 117 20.62 -7.01 0.42
C GLU A 117 19.83 -5.96 1.22
N GLU A 118 20.51 -5.23 2.11
CA GLU A 118 19.89 -4.12 2.86
C GLU A 118 19.52 -2.97 1.92
N TRP A 119 20.41 -2.61 1.00
CA TRP A 119 20.17 -1.61 -0.03
C TRP A 119 19.00 -2.03 -0.95
N ASP A 120 19.09 -3.24 -1.51
CA ASP A 120 18.11 -3.74 -2.47
C ASP A 120 16.71 -3.84 -1.84
N ALA A 121 16.60 -4.30 -0.58
CA ALA A 121 15.33 -4.37 0.11
C ALA A 121 14.66 -2.99 0.24
N MET A 122 15.43 -1.95 0.59
CA MET A 122 14.92 -0.58 0.73
C MET A 122 14.46 -0.02 -0.62
N ILE A 123 15.28 -0.17 -1.66
CA ILE A 123 14.97 0.34 -3.00
C ILE A 123 13.80 -0.44 -3.62
N ASP A 124 13.81 -1.75 -3.53
CA ASP A 124 12.77 -2.60 -4.13
C ASP A 124 11.40 -2.36 -3.48
N ILE A 125 11.34 -2.16 -2.15
CA ILE A 125 10.06 -1.93 -1.47
C ILE A 125 9.62 -0.47 -1.58
N ASN A 126 10.51 0.50 -1.24
CA ASN A 126 10.10 1.90 -1.09
C ASN A 126 10.05 2.68 -2.40
N LEU A 127 10.79 2.26 -3.43
CA LEU A 127 10.84 2.95 -4.72
C LEU A 127 10.24 2.13 -5.85
N LYS A 128 10.74 0.92 -6.07
CA LYS A 128 10.28 0.05 -7.16
C LYS A 128 8.87 -0.49 -6.90
N GLY A 129 8.51 -0.78 -5.63
CA GLY A 129 7.16 -1.21 -5.26
C GLY A 129 6.08 -0.22 -5.70
N PRO A 130 6.14 1.06 -5.30
CA PRO A 130 5.22 2.08 -5.79
C PRO A 130 5.17 2.19 -7.32
N PHE A 131 6.29 2.03 -8.01
CA PHE A 131 6.31 2.00 -9.47
C PHE A 131 5.53 0.80 -10.03
N ILE A 132 5.73 -0.42 -9.48
CA ILE A 132 5.04 -1.63 -9.94
C ILE A 132 3.52 -1.48 -9.74
N VAL A 133 3.09 -1.05 -8.55
CA VAL A 133 1.66 -0.86 -8.24
C VAL A 133 1.04 0.21 -9.13
N THR A 134 1.72 1.36 -9.26
CA THR A 134 1.25 2.47 -10.12
C THR A 134 1.11 2.02 -11.56
N ARG A 135 2.09 1.31 -12.11
CA ARG A 135 2.08 0.80 -13.48
C ARG A 135 0.86 -0.08 -13.76
N ARG A 136 0.37 -0.83 -12.77
CA ARG A 136 -0.81 -1.70 -12.90
C ARG A 136 -2.13 -0.94 -12.75
N VAL A 137 -2.17 0.09 -11.91
CA VAL A 137 -3.39 0.87 -11.65
C VAL A 137 -3.63 1.96 -12.70
N VAL A 138 -2.60 2.65 -13.16
CA VAL A 138 -2.69 3.81 -14.07
C VAL A 138 -3.50 3.55 -15.35
N PRO A 139 -3.40 2.40 -16.05
CA PRO A 139 -4.20 2.18 -17.25
C PRO A 139 -5.71 2.33 -17.02
N HIS A 140 -6.21 1.83 -15.87
CA HIS A 140 -7.63 1.94 -15.51
C HIS A 140 -8.04 3.38 -15.19
N MET A 141 -7.17 4.15 -14.52
CA MET A 141 -7.40 5.58 -14.25
C MET A 141 -7.38 6.40 -15.55
N MET A 142 -6.48 6.08 -16.48
CA MET A 142 -6.41 6.75 -17.79
C MET A 142 -7.67 6.49 -18.64
N GLU A 143 -8.16 5.24 -18.67
CA GLU A 143 -9.40 4.89 -19.35
C GLU A 143 -10.60 5.62 -18.74
N ALA A 144 -10.68 5.65 -17.41
CA ALA A 144 -11.71 6.40 -16.68
C ALA A 144 -11.55 7.93 -16.76
N LYS A 145 -10.41 8.44 -17.25
CA LYS A 145 -10.03 9.86 -17.24
C LYS A 145 -10.17 10.50 -15.86
N SER A 146 -9.95 9.72 -14.83
CA SER A 146 -10.11 10.12 -13.43
C SER A 146 -9.23 9.22 -12.53
N GLY A 147 -8.68 9.79 -11.48
CA GLY A 147 -7.92 9.06 -10.48
C GLY A 147 -6.93 9.96 -9.75
N VAL A 148 -6.55 9.56 -8.56
CA VAL A 148 -5.54 10.23 -7.74
C VAL A 148 -4.53 9.21 -7.24
N ILE A 149 -3.25 9.52 -7.40
CA ILE A 149 -2.15 8.70 -6.87
C ILE A 149 -1.43 9.49 -5.78
N ILE A 150 -1.35 8.90 -4.61
CA ILE A 150 -0.67 9.46 -3.45
C ILE A 150 0.52 8.55 -3.13
N ASN A 151 1.72 9.10 -3.18
CA ASN A 151 2.93 8.40 -2.76
C ASN A 151 3.31 8.87 -1.35
N ASN A 152 3.24 7.97 -0.39
CA ASN A 152 3.68 8.25 0.97
C ASN A 152 5.21 8.36 0.98
N SER A 153 5.71 9.53 1.33
CA SER A 153 7.14 9.84 1.38
C SER A 153 7.58 10.03 2.84
N SER A 154 8.76 10.58 3.03
CA SER A 154 9.33 10.82 4.35
C SER A 154 9.96 12.21 4.43
N VAL A 155 10.02 12.78 5.62
CA VAL A 155 10.85 13.94 5.93
C VAL A 155 12.33 13.69 5.59
N MET A 156 12.76 12.42 5.56
CA MET A 156 14.12 12.02 5.16
C MET A 156 14.39 12.22 3.66
N GLY A 157 13.35 12.37 2.85
CA GLY A 157 13.48 12.82 1.45
C GLY A 157 13.85 14.30 1.31
N LEU A 158 13.67 15.10 2.38
CA LEU A 158 14.00 16.53 2.43
C LEU A 158 15.25 16.81 3.26
N ARG A 159 15.62 15.91 4.17
CA ARG A 159 16.77 16.03 5.07
C ARG A 159 17.55 14.72 5.10
N GLY A 160 18.86 14.83 5.11
CA GLY A 160 19.71 13.67 5.41
C GLY A 160 19.46 13.18 6.85
N GLY A 161 19.48 11.88 7.03
CA GLY A 161 19.39 11.22 8.33
C GLY A 161 20.64 10.40 8.65
N ASN A 162 21.02 10.37 9.93
CA ASN A 162 22.13 9.51 10.35
C ASN A 162 21.77 8.04 10.08
N ARG A 163 22.65 7.31 9.37
CA ARG A 163 22.49 5.90 9.01
C ARG A 163 21.27 5.62 8.11
N LEU A 164 20.85 6.59 7.31
CA LEU A 164 19.71 6.50 6.38
C LEU A 164 20.13 6.81 4.94
N SER A 165 21.28 6.29 4.51
CA SER A 165 21.82 6.55 3.16
C SER A 165 20.96 5.97 2.04
N HIS A 166 20.27 4.89 2.33
CA HIS A 166 19.35 4.18 1.44
C HIS A 166 17.91 4.61 1.62
#